data_1d336ae2ef3e01221f173a4f1bb868f4
#
_entry.id   1d336ae2ef3e01221f173a4f1bb868f4
#
_cell.length_a   1.000
_cell.length_b   1.000
_cell.length_c   1.000
_cell.angle_alpha   90.00
_cell.angle_beta   90.00
_cell.angle_gamma   90.00
#
_symmetry.space_group_name_H-M   'P 1'
#
loop_
_entity.id
_entity.type
_entity.pdbx_description
1 polymer ?
#
loop_
_entity_poly.entity_id
_entity_poly.type
_entity_poly.pdbx_seq_one_letter_code
_entity_poly.pdbx_strand_id
1 'polypeptide(L)'
;MARQNFGGFGGGNMQQLMRQAQKMQQMMTEAQEKLDAAEYEATSGGGMVAVKVSGKRELLSITIDPHVVDPDDVEMLQDLVMAAVNEALRKGEENREATMNKMAPGMGGMGGMF
;
A
#
# COMPACT_ATOMS: atom_id res chain seq x y z
N MET A 1 -15.62 45.80 -6.93
CA MET A 1 -15.66 45.68 -5.46
C MET A 1 -15.31 44.28 -5.01
N ALA A 2 -16.05 43.31 -5.47
CA ALA A 2 -15.75 41.94 -5.14
C ALA A 2 -14.34 41.52 -5.57
N ARG A 3 -13.89 42.08 -6.65
CA ARG A 3 -12.57 41.82 -7.19
C ARG A 3 -11.47 42.28 -6.25
N GLN A 4 -11.65 43.44 -5.63
CA GLN A 4 -10.66 43.98 -4.72
C GLN A 4 -10.58 43.16 -3.45
N ASN A 5 -11.72 42.79 -2.92
CA ASN A 5 -11.75 41.93 -1.74
C ASN A 5 -11.13 40.57 -2.00
N PHE A 6 -11.42 40.05 -3.18
CA PHE A 6 -10.86 38.78 -3.58
C PHE A 6 -9.36 38.85 -3.72
N GLY A 7 -8.85 39.91 -4.33
CA GLY A 7 -7.43 40.08 -4.51
C GLY A 7 -6.68 40.25 -3.21
N GLY A 8 -7.21 41.09 -2.31
CA GLY A 8 -6.60 41.30 -1.01
C GLY A 8 -6.65 40.06 -0.13
N PHE A 9 -7.77 39.39 -0.18
CA PHE A 9 -7.93 38.12 0.55
C PHE A 9 -7.03 37.04 -0.01
N GLY A 10 -6.94 36.98 -1.32
CA GLY A 10 -6.16 35.95 -1.99
C GLY A 10 -4.66 36.03 -1.76
N GLY A 11 -4.13 37.25 -1.57
CA GLY A 11 -2.71 37.45 -1.45
C GLY A 11 -2.06 36.68 -0.30
N GLY A 12 -2.60 36.83 0.91
CA GLY A 12 -2.09 36.14 2.08
C GLY A 12 -2.47 34.67 2.12
N ASN A 13 -3.72 34.41 1.80
CA ASN A 13 -4.23 33.03 1.87
C ASN A 13 -3.68 32.15 0.76
N MET A 14 -3.42 32.72 -0.37
CA MET A 14 -2.85 31.96 -1.50
C MET A 14 -1.50 31.38 -1.12
N GLN A 15 -0.65 32.15 -0.48
CA GLN A 15 0.65 31.64 -0.07
C GLN A 15 0.52 30.53 0.95
N GLN A 16 -0.37 30.69 1.92
CA GLN A 16 -0.61 29.63 2.90
C GLN A 16 -1.18 28.39 2.25
N LEU A 17 -2.14 28.56 1.35
CA LEU A 17 -2.74 27.43 0.64
C LEU A 17 -1.71 26.71 -0.20
N MET A 18 -0.85 27.47 -0.88
CA MET A 18 0.20 26.86 -1.69
C MET A 18 1.20 26.08 -0.83
N ARG A 19 1.55 26.63 0.33
CA ARG A 19 2.44 25.92 1.25
C ARG A 19 1.80 24.64 1.75
N GLN A 20 0.54 24.71 2.11
CA GLN A 20 -0.19 23.53 2.55
C GLN A 20 -0.29 22.48 1.46
N ALA A 21 -0.57 22.93 0.23
CA ALA A 21 -0.64 22.01 -0.90
C ALA A 21 0.69 21.35 -1.17
N GLN A 22 1.78 22.11 -1.12
CA GLN A 22 3.12 21.55 -1.31
C GLN A 22 3.48 20.58 -0.21
N LYS A 23 3.15 20.93 1.03
CA LYS A 23 3.44 20.07 2.17
C LYS A 23 2.65 18.77 2.08
N MET A 24 1.39 18.87 1.69
CA MET A 24 0.55 17.69 1.52
C MET A 24 1.08 16.80 0.42
N GLN A 25 1.47 17.39 -0.71
CA GLN A 25 2.04 16.65 -1.82
C GLN A 25 3.32 15.94 -1.41
N GLN A 26 4.17 16.63 -0.64
CA GLN A 26 5.41 16.05 -0.13
C GLN A 26 5.12 14.88 0.80
N MET A 27 4.13 15.03 1.68
CA MET A 27 3.74 13.96 2.57
C MET A 27 3.22 12.75 1.81
N MET A 28 2.44 12.99 0.75
CA MET A 28 1.93 11.91 -0.08
C MET A 28 3.05 11.19 -0.82
N THR A 29 4.02 11.94 -1.33
CA THR A 29 5.18 11.36 -2.00
C THR A 29 5.99 10.50 -1.04
N GLU A 30 6.24 11.00 0.16
CA GLU A 30 6.97 10.25 1.17
C GLU A 30 6.23 8.98 1.58
N ALA A 31 4.90 9.08 1.74
CA ALA A 31 4.09 7.93 2.08
C ALA A 31 4.12 6.88 0.96
N GLN A 32 4.07 7.34 -0.28
CA GLN A 32 4.14 6.44 -1.43
C GLN A 32 5.49 5.74 -1.49
N GLU A 33 6.57 6.47 -1.24
CA GLU A 33 7.91 5.89 -1.22
C GLU A 33 8.04 4.85 -0.12
N LYS A 34 7.49 5.12 1.06
CA LYS A 34 7.51 4.16 2.16
C LYS A 34 6.70 2.92 1.83
N LEU A 35 5.54 3.10 1.20
CA LEU A 35 4.72 1.97 0.78
C LEU A 35 5.45 1.12 -0.25
N ASP A 36 6.12 1.76 -1.21
CA ASP A 36 6.84 1.05 -2.25
C ASP A 36 8.05 0.30 -1.70
N ALA A 37 8.70 0.85 -0.68
CA ALA A 37 9.87 0.24 -0.07
C ALA A 37 9.52 -0.81 0.98
N ALA A 38 8.28 -0.89 1.40
CA ALA A 38 7.85 -1.85 2.41
C ALA A 38 7.92 -3.27 1.87
N GLU A 39 8.08 -4.22 2.78
CA GLU A 39 8.09 -5.64 2.44
C GLU A 39 7.05 -6.35 3.28
N TYR A 40 6.39 -7.32 2.67
CA TYR A 40 5.35 -8.10 3.33
C TYR A 40 5.66 -9.57 3.19
N GLU A 41 5.59 -10.28 4.31
CA GLU A 41 5.85 -11.71 4.35
C GLU A 41 4.57 -12.45 4.67
N ALA A 42 4.44 -13.63 4.08
CA ALA A 42 3.33 -14.52 4.41
C ALA A 42 3.81 -15.95 4.26
N THR A 43 3.12 -16.83 4.96
CA THR A 43 3.45 -18.26 4.92
C THR A 43 2.19 -19.06 4.66
N SER A 44 2.39 -20.32 4.26
CA SER A 44 1.31 -21.28 4.13
C SER A 44 1.82 -22.66 4.56
N GLY A 45 0.90 -23.59 4.74
CA GLY A 45 1.26 -24.94 5.13
C GLY A 45 2.01 -25.02 6.45
N GLY A 46 1.61 -24.20 7.44
CA GLY A 46 2.29 -24.21 8.72
C GLY A 46 3.70 -23.67 8.68
N GLY A 47 4.01 -22.78 7.73
CA GLY A 47 5.33 -22.22 7.60
C GLY A 47 6.22 -22.94 6.59
N MET A 48 5.69 -23.95 5.94
CA MET A 48 6.48 -24.73 4.96
C MET A 48 6.81 -23.94 3.70
N VAL A 49 5.95 -22.98 3.32
CA VAL A 49 6.19 -22.07 2.23
C VAL A 49 6.13 -20.67 2.79
N ALA A 50 7.16 -19.87 2.52
CA ALA A 50 7.23 -18.48 2.93
C ALA A 50 7.54 -17.62 1.72
N VAL A 51 6.85 -16.50 1.59
CA VAL A 51 7.09 -15.56 0.50
C VAL A 51 7.28 -14.16 1.04
N LYS A 52 7.98 -13.36 0.27
CA LYS A 52 8.18 -11.95 0.55
C LYS A 52 7.87 -11.16 -0.72
N VAL A 53 7.03 -10.16 -0.59
CA VAL A 53 6.70 -9.26 -1.71
C VAL A 53 7.00 -7.82 -1.31
N SER A 54 7.24 -6.98 -2.32
CA SER A 54 7.44 -5.55 -2.08
C SER A 54 6.11 -4.81 -2.12
N GLY A 55 6.15 -3.55 -1.69
CA GLY A 55 4.99 -2.68 -1.81
C GLY A 55 4.60 -2.42 -3.25
N LYS A 56 5.51 -2.65 -4.18
CA LYS A 56 5.23 -2.54 -5.62
C LYS A 56 4.63 -3.81 -6.19
N ARG A 57 4.31 -4.78 -5.31
CA ARG A 57 3.72 -6.06 -5.72
C ARG A 57 4.69 -6.92 -6.52
N GLU A 58 5.97 -6.78 -6.24
CA GLU A 58 6.98 -7.65 -6.83
C GLU A 58 7.29 -8.78 -5.85
N LEU A 59 7.36 -9.99 -6.36
CA LEU A 59 7.76 -11.13 -5.56
C LEU A 59 9.27 -11.07 -5.38
N LEU A 60 9.70 -10.95 -4.13
CA LEU A 60 11.13 -10.81 -3.81
C LEU A 60 11.80 -12.13 -3.51
N SER A 61 11.09 -13.02 -2.82
CA SER A 61 11.66 -14.33 -2.48
C SER A 61 10.56 -15.33 -2.21
N ILE A 62 10.90 -16.59 -2.45
CA ILE A 62 10.08 -17.74 -2.07
C ILE A 62 11.01 -18.72 -1.37
N THR A 63 10.62 -19.15 -0.19
CA THR A 63 11.34 -20.20 0.56
C THR A 63 10.41 -21.39 0.70
N ILE A 64 10.86 -22.55 0.26
CA ILE A 64 10.06 -23.76 0.27
C ILE A 64 10.81 -24.82 1.07
N ASP A 65 10.13 -25.38 2.09
CA ASP A 65 10.70 -26.50 2.85
C ASP A 65 10.71 -27.74 1.94
N PRO A 66 11.85 -28.43 1.81
CA PRO A 66 11.89 -29.61 0.94
C PRO A 66 10.88 -30.69 1.28
N HIS A 67 10.40 -30.72 2.50
CA HIS A 67 9.43 -31.75 2.93
C HIS A 67 8.09 -31.64 2.20
N VAL A 68 7.75 -30.47 1.66
CA VAL A 68 6.50 -30.31 0.91
C VAL A 68 6.71 -30.48 -0.61
N VAL A 69 7.94 -30.77 -1.02
CA VAL A 69 8.22 -30.99 -2.42
C VAL A 69 8.08 -32.48 -2.71
N ASP A 70 6.88 -32.85 -3.16
CA ASP A 70 6.53 -34.22 -3.47
C ASP A 70 6.23 -34.32 -4.97
N PRO A 71 7.07 -35.05 -5.74
CA PRO A 71 6.84 -35.15 -7.18
C PRO A 71 5.50 -35.81 -7.53
N ASP A 72 4.92 -36.59 -6.59
CA ASP A 72 3.63 -37.21 -6.81
C ASP A 72 2.47 -36.31 -6.46
N ASP A 73 2.72 -35.16 -5.84
CA ASP A 73 1.68 -34.21 -5.46
C ASP A 73 2.15 -32.77 -5.70
N VAL A 74 2.43 -32.46 -6.93
CA VAL A 74 2.88 -31.13 -7.34
C VAL A 74 1.76 -30.09 -7.12
N GLU A 75 0.52 -30.51 -7.26
CA GLU A 75 -0.63 -29.63 -7.10
C GLU A 75 -0.69 -29.05 -5.68
N MET A 76 -0.37 -29.85 -4.67
CA MET A 76 -0.32 -29.35 -3.29
C MET A 76 0.69 -28.21 -3.17
N LEU A 77 1.87 -28.38 -3.76
CA LEU A 77 2.90 -27.35 -3.70
C LEU A 77 2.44 -26.08 -4.42
N GLN A 78 1.80 -26.22 -5.57
CA GLN A 78 1.25 -25.09 -6.29
C GLN A 78 0.25 -24.30 -5.44
N ASP A 79 -0.64 -25.02 -4.77
CA ASP A 79 -1.64 -24.38 -3.91
C ASP A 79 -1.00 -23.66 -2.74
N LEU A 80 0.02 -24.26 -2.12
CA LEU A 80 0.72 -23.63 -1.00
C LEU A 80 1.42 -22.34 -1.44
N VAL A 81 2.06 -22.37 -2.61
CA VAL A 81 2.74 -21.18 -3.13
C VAL A 81 1.74 -20.09 -3.43
N MET A 82 0.63 -20.43 -4.10
CA MET A 82 -0.41 -19.45 -4.43
C MET A 82 -0.99 -18.83 -3.17
N ALA A 83 -1.28 -19.65 -2.16
CA ALA A 83 -1.84 -19.16 -0.92
C ALA A 83 -0.89 -18.17 -0.23
N ALA A 84 0.39 -18.48 -0.17
CA ALA A 84 1.37 -17.62 0.48
C ALA A 84 1.54 -16.30 -0.29
N VAL A 85 1.64 -16.37 -1.63
CA VAL A 85 1.81 -15.18 -2.47
C VAL A 85 0.59 -14.28 -2.33
N ASN A 86 -0.62 -14.85 -2.45
CA ASN A 86 -1.84 -14.07 -2.37
C ASN A 86 -2.01 -13.42 -1.01
N GLU A 87 -1.64 -14.12 0.06
CA GLU A 87 -1.72 -13.56 1.40
C GLU A 87 -0.74 -12.40 1.59
N ALA A 88 0.48 -12.52 1.07
CA ALA A 88 1.46 -11.43 1.14
C ALA A 88 0.97 -10.21 0.37
N LEU A 89 0.40 -10.42 -0.81
CA LEU A 89 -0.16 -9.33 -1.61
C LEU A 89 -1.34 -8.67 -0.89
N ARG A 90 -2.17 -9.47 -0.23
CA ARG A 90 -3.31 -8.96 0.54
C ARG A 90 -2.84 -8.08 1.69
N LYS A 91 -1.80 -8.49 2.39
CA LYS A 91 -1.23 -7.68 3.48
C LYS A 91 -0.75 -6.33 2.96
N GLY A 92 -0.09 -6.33 1.82
CA GLY A 92 0.37 -5.10 1.20
C GLY A 92 -0.77 -4.19 0.82
N GLU A 93 -1.83 -4.75 0.26
CA GLU A 93 -3.01 -3.98 -0.13
C GLU A 93 -3.70 -3.37 1.08
N GLU A 94 -3.86 -4.14 2.15
CA GLU A 94 -4.46 -3.63 3.38
C GLU A 94 -3.67 -2.47 3.96
N ASN A 95 -2.35 -2.60 3.97
CA ASN A 95 -1.50 -1.53 4.48
C ASN A 95 -1.57 -0.28 3.61
N ARG A 96 -1.64 -0.47 2.29
CA ARG A 96 -1.78 0.64 1.36
C ARG A 96 -3.09 1.38 1.60
N GLU A 97 -4.19 0.65 1.73
CA GLU A 97 -5.49 1.24 2.00
C GLU A 97 -5.51 1.98 3.34
N ALA A 98 -4.95 1.36 4.38
CA ALA A 98 -4.90 1.99 5.69
C ALA A 98 -4.10 3.28 5.68
N THR A 99 -2.98 3.28 4.95
CA THR A 99 -2.13 4.46 4.84
C THR A 99 -2.85 5.58 4.09
N MET A 100 -3.50 5.24 2.98
CA MET A 100 -4.23 6.23 2.18
C MET A 100 -5.41 6.80 2.95
N ASN A 101 -6.10 5.98 3.73
CA ASN A 101 -7.21 6.44 4.55
C ASN A 101 -6.75 7.40 5.64
N LYS A 102 -5.58 7.18 6.20
CA LYS A 102 -5.02 8.08 7.20
C LYS A 102 -4.69 9.44 6.60
N MET A 103 -4.23 9.45 5.36
CA MET A 103 -3.83 10.69 4.70
C MET A 103 -5.01 11.46 4.16
N ALA A 104 -6.10 10.77 3.82
CA ALA A 104 -7.29 11.38 3.24
C ALA A 104 -8.55 10.76 3.83
N PRO A 105 -8.78 10.94 5.15
CA PRO A 105 -9.91 10.26 5.82
C PRO A 105 -11.27 10.63 5.25
N GLY A 106 -11.42 11.89 4.79
CA GLY A 106 -12.67 12.31 4.18
C GLY A 106 -12.97 11.54 2.90
N MET A 107 -11.95 11.32 2.10
CA MET A 107 -12.11 10.56 0.86
C MET A 107 -12.41 9.10 1.13
N GLY A 108 -11.74 8.54 2.15
CA GLY A 108 -12.01 7.17 2.54
C GLY A 108 -13.44 6.98 3.01
N GLY A 109 -13.93 7.93 3.80
CA GLY A 109 -15.32 7.88 4.26
C GLY A 109 -16.31 7.96 3.12
N MET A 110 -16.05 8.85 2.17
CA MET A 110 -16.91 8.97 1.00
C MET A 110 -16.87 7.70 0.14
N GLY A 111 -15.70 7.15 -0.03
CA GLY A 111 -15.56 5.91 -0.77
C GLY A 111 -16.34 4.77 -0.13
N GLY A 112 -16.37 4.73 1.18
CA GLY A 112 -17.10 3.71 1.90
C GLY A 112 -18.61 3.82 1.79
N MET A 113 -19.11 5.00 1.47
CA MET A 113 -20.56 5.22 1.31
C MET A 113 -21.06 4.72 -0.04
N PHE A 114 -20.20 4.56 -0.98
CA PHE A 114 -20.54 4.10 -2.32
C PHE A 114 -20.14 2.67 -2.55
#